data_ba1cb946fe8f494975adb31f5e562240
#
_entry.id   ba1cb946fe8f494975adb31f5e562240
#
_cell.length_a   1.000
_cell.length_b   1.000
_cell.length_c   1.000
_cell.angle_alpha   90.00
_cell.angle_beta   90.00
_cell.angle_gamma   90.00
#
_symmetry.space_group_name_H-M   'P 1'
#
loop_
_entity.id
_entity.type
_entity.pdbx_description
1 polymer ?
#
loop_
_entity_poly.entity_id
_entity_poly.type
_entity_poly.pdbx_seq_one_letter_code
_entity_poly.pdbx_strand_id
1 'polypeptide(L)'
;MLVLTDRGFDSGGFLEAVAGTGAQFLARLTATRLLPAMAVLPDGTYLARISGLTVRVIDAQVTVTLATGFRFTARYRLATTLTDHRRYPAAALIRLYHERWEHETAYLALRHTLLNGRVLRSGDPAGLEQEIWALLALYQAIRREMTLAAETVPGTDPDRASFTTALQTARDQVIQAAGIIAAETIDLAGTIGRHILASLLPDRRLRVSPRAVKRPLSRYAYKSLRVDRRTYKATIRIDILTNPPNP
;
A
#
# COMPACT_ATOMS: atom_id res chain seq x y z
N MET A 1 -4.57 -11.69 10.02
CA MET A 1 -4.38 -10.35 9.39
C MET A 1 -2.90 -10.00 9.40
N LEU A 2 -2.35 -9.35 8.35
CA LEU A 2 -0.99 -8.80 8.33
C LEU A 2 -1.06 -7.28 8.24
N VAL A 3 -0.39 -6.59 9.16
CA VAL A 3 -0.34 -5.13 9.23
C VAL A 3 0.99 -4.65 8.69
N LEU A 4 0.98 -3.78 7.67
CA LEU A 4 2.17 -3.14 7.12
C LEU A 4 2.31 -1.75 7.70
N THR A 5 3.46 -1.43 8.32
CA THR A 5 3.66 -0.13 8.97
C THR A 5 4.89 0.62 8.48
N ASP A 6 4.80 1.94 8.44
CA ASP A 6 5.92 2.81 8.11
C ASP A 6 6.79 3.11 9.34
N ARG A 7 7.95 3.73 9.10
CA ARG A 7 8.93 4.11 10.13
C ARG A 7 8.35 4.98 11.26
N GLY A 8 7.27 5.70 11.00
CA GLY A 8 6.57 6.48 12.02
C GLY A 8 5.90 5.63 13.11
N PHE A 9 5.74 4.33 12.88
CA PHE A 9 5.07 3.38 13.77
C PHE A 9 6.02 2.32 14.33
N ASP A 10 7.32 2.62 14.48
CA ASP A 10 8.31 1.64 14.93
C ASP A 10 8.48 1.59 16.47
N SER A 11 7.58 2.22 17.24
CA SER A 11 7.62 2.15 18.70
C SER A 11 7.30 0.73 19.21
N GLY A 12 8.01 0.29 20.26
CA GLY A 12 7.80 -1.04 20.84
C GLY A 12 6.36 -1.25 21.32
N GLY A 13 5.79 -0.29 22.03
CA GLY A 13 4.42 -0.37 22.53
C GLY A 13 3.36 -0.46 21.43
N PHE A 14 3.55 0.24 20.29
CA PHE A 14 2.65 0.11 19.16
C PHE A 14 2.72 -1.30 18.55
N LEU A 15 3.92 -1.84 18.33
CA LEU A 15 4.11 -3.17 17.77
C LEU A 15 3.57 -4.27 18.70
N GLU A 16 3.72 -4.11 20.00
CA GLU A 16 3.11 -4.98 21.01
C GLU A 16 1.58 -4.94 20.96
N ALA A 17 1.00 -3.75 20.88
CA ALA A 17 -0.44 -3.58 20.76
C ALA A 17 -0.98 -4.27 19.49
N VAL A 18 -0.30 -4.12 18.34
CA VAL A 18 -0.67 -4.82 17.10
C VAL A 18 -0.59 -6.34 17.28
N ALA A 19 0.51 -6.84 17.84
CA ALA A 19 0.66 -8.29 18.09
C ALA A 19 -0.38 -8.81 19.09
N GLY A 20 -0.72 -8.04 20.11
CA GLY A 20 -1.74 -8.36 21.11
C GLY A 20 -3.14 -8.55 20.53
N THR A 21 -3.43 -8.01 19.34
CA THR A 21 -4.68 -8.27 18.61
C THR A 21 -4.71 -9.63 17.91
N GLY A 22 -3.61 -10.41 17.93
CA GLY A 22 -3.42 -11.63 17.15
C GLY A 22 -3.03 -11.35 15.69
N ALA A 23 -2.84 -10.10 15.28
CA ALA A 23 -2.37 -9.76 13.95
C ALA A 23 -0.84 -9.96 13.84
N GLN A 24 -0.39 -10.39 12.68
CA GLN A 24 1.01 -10.34 12.30
C GLN A 24 1.35 -8.94 11.78
N PHE A 25 2.62 -8.54 11.88
CA PHE A 25 3.05 -7.27 11.29
C PHE A 25 4.32 -7.42 10.44
N LEU A 26 4.50 -6.47 9.55
CA LEU A 26 5.73 -6.21 8.80
C LEU A 26 5.99 -4.71 8.88
N ALA A 27 6.89 -4.32 9.76
CA ALA A 27 7.16 -2.94 10.12
C ALA A 27 8.51 -2.46 9.58
N ARG A 28 8.56 -1.26 8.99
CA ARG A 28 9.83 -0.63 8.65
C ARG A 28 10.38 0.09 9.87
N LEU A 29 11.59 -0.27 10.25
CA LEU A 29 12.29 0.33 11.37
C LEU A 29 13.20 1.49 10.93
N THR A 30 13.54 2.36 11.87
CA THR A 30 14.58 3.35 11.68
C THR A 30 15.95 2.66 11.58
N ALA A 31 16.83 3.20 10.73
CA ALA A 31 18.17 2.61 10.52
C ALA A 31 19.05 2.66 11.78
N THR A 32 18.76 3.61 12.67
CA THR A 32 19.49 3.84 13.93
C THR A 32 19.04 2.93 15.08
N ARG A 33 17.94 2.20 14.91
CA ARG A 33 17.44 1.30 15.95
C ARG A 33 18.42 0.14 16.13
N LEU A 34 19.00 0.03 17.30
CA LEU A 34 19.89 -1.09 17.67
C LEU A 34 19.03 -2.29 18.04
N LEU A 35 19.25 -3.40 17.36
CA LEU A 35 18.58 -4.69 17.58
C LEU A 35 19.66 -5.79 17.58
N PRO A 36 20.21 -6.12 18.75
CA PRO A 36 21.17 -7.21 18.87
C PRO A 36 20.56 -8.52 18.34
N ALA A 37 21.34 -9.26 17.56
CA ALA A 37 20.92 -10.54 17.02
C ALA A 37 20.92 -11.59 18.14
N MET A 38 19.78 -12.22 18.39
CA MET A 38 19.63 -13.37 19.28
C MET A 38 20.02 -14.67 18.57
N ALA A 39 19.69 -14.78 17.29
CA ALA A 39 20.03 -15.92 16.43
C ALA A 39 20.03 -15.49 14.97
N VAL A 40 20.99 -15.93 14.21
CA VAL A 40 21.07 -15.70 12.76
C VAL A 40 20.40 -16.87 12.05
N LEU A 41 19.56 -16.57 11.07
CA LEU A 41 18.83 -17.55 10.28
C LEU A 41 19.59 -17.88 8.97
N PRO A 42 19.36 -19.07 8.37
CA PRO A 42 20.07 -19.51 7.17
C PRO A 42 19.96 -18.61 5.95
N ASP A 43 18.90 -17.79 5.89
CA ASP A 43 18.67 -16.83 4.80
C ASP A 43 19.30 -15.44 5.04
N GLY A 44 20.18 -15.33 6.05
CA GLY A 44 20.86 -14.08 6.40
C GLY A 44 20.06 -13.10 7.24
N THR A 45 18.79 -13.41 7.53
CA THR A 45 17.98 -12.64 8.48
C THR A 45 18.29 -13.07 9.91
N TYR A 46 17.80 -12.33 10.91
CA TYR A 46 18.08 -12.68 12.31
C TYR A 46 16.88 -12.44 13.21
N LEU A 47 16.84 -13.15 14.32
CA LEU A 47 15.89 -12.93 15.40
C LEU A 47 16.43 -11.87 16.36
N ALA A 48 15.56 -11.00 16.80
CA ALA A 48 15.85 -9.96 17.79
C ALA A 48 14.63 -9.76 18.70
N ARG A 49 14.80 -8.94 19.74
CA ARG A 49 13.71 -8.58 20.65
C ARG A 49 13.35 -7.11 20.48
N ILE A 50 12.05 -6.84 20.34
CA ILE A 50 11.47 -5.49 20.43
C ILE A 50 10.48 -5.52 21.57
N SER A 51 10.78 -4.81 22.67
CA SER A 51 10.03 -4.90 23.92
C SER A 51 9.89 -6.38 24.34
N GLY A 52 8.69 -6.89 24.53
CA GLY A 52 8.44 -8.30 24.87
C GLY A 52 8.42 -9.27 23.68
N LEU A 53 8.41 -8.77 22.43
CA LEU A 53 8.20 -9.56 21.23
C LEU A 53 9.51 -10.12 20.64
N THR A 54 9.51 -11.39 20.29
CA THR A 54 10.53 -11.95 19.39
C THR A 54 10.13 -11.63 17.95
N VAL A 55 11.00 -10.94 17.24
CA VAL A 55 10.79 -10.52 15.84
C VAL A 55 11.91 -11.02 14.96
N ARG A 56 11.59 -11.27 13.71
CA ARG A 56 12.60 -11.50 12.66
C ARG A 56 12.93 -10.18 12.01
N VAL A 57 14.21 -9.86 11.93
CA VAL A 57 14.72 -8.65 11.29
C VAL A 57 15.31 -9.01 9.93
N ILE A 58 14.91 -8.24 8.93
CA ILE A 58 15.35 -8.36 7.55
C ILE A 58 16.04 -7.05 7.17
N ASP A 59 17.35 -7.07 7.03
CA ASP A 59 18.11 -5.97 6.46
C ASP A 59 18.31 -6.23 4.97
N ALA A 60 17.90 -5.30 4.13
CA ALA A 60 18.01 -5.44 2.69
C ALA A 60 18.39 -4.13 2.00
N GLN A 61 19.09 -4.26 0.90
CA GLN A 61 19.33 -3.19 -0.05
C GLN A 61 18.40 -3.37 -1.23
N VAL A 62 17.54 -2.39 -1.47
CA VAL A 62 16.60 -2.37 -2.59
C VAL A 62 17.10 -1.38 -3.63
N THR A 63 17.49 -1.89 -4.78
CA THR A 63 17.94 -1.08 -5.92
C THR A 63 16.84 -1.04 -6.97
N VAL A 64 16.38 0.15 -7.29
CA VAL A 64 15.40 0.39 -8.36
C VAL A 64 16.14 0.98 -9.55
N THR A 65 15.98 0.35 -10.71
CA THR A 65 16.57 0.81 -11.97
C THR A 65 15.43 1.24 -12.90
N LEU A 66 15.42 2.50 -13.31
CA LEU A 66 14.45 3.03 -14.27
C LEU A 66 14.81 2.58 -15.70
N ALA A 67 13.83 2.58 -16.60
CA ALA A 67 14.05 2.32 -18.02
C ALA A 67 15.06 3.29 -18.68
N THR A 68 15.26 4.47 -18.09
CA THR A 68 16.28 5.45 -18.48
C THR A 68 17.71 5.09 -18.05
N GLY A 69 17.89 3.98 -17.32
CA GLY A 69 19.17 3.58 -16.74
C GLY A 69 19.48 4.24 -15.37
N PHE A 70 18.69 5.22 -14.95
CA PHE A 70 18.89 5.82 -13.63
C PHE A 70 18.63 4.81 -12.52
N ARG A 71 19.52 4.76 -11.52
CA ARG A 71 19.44 3.84 -10.39
C ARG A 71 19.36 4.62 -9.09
N PHE A 72 18.51 4.18 -8.20
CA PHE A 72 18.54 4.61 -6.81
C PHE A 72 18.43 3.41 -5.89
N THR A 73 19.14 3.50 -4.78
CA THR A 73 19.25 2.42 -3.81
C THR A 73 18.74 2.91 -2.46
N ALA A 74 17.94 2.09 -1.81
CA ALA A 74 17.43 2.35 -0.47
C ALA A 74 17.72 1.15 0.44
N ARG A 75 18.14 1.42 1.66
CA ARG A 75 18.27 0.39 2.70
C ARG A 75 16.94 0.22 3.41
N TYR A 76 16.46 -1.01 3.48
CA TYR A 76 15.29 -1.41 4.25
C TYR A 76 15.73 -2.22 5.44
N ARG A 77 15.26 -1.83 6.63
CA ARG A 77 15.28 -2.65 7.82
C ARG A 77 13.83 -2.92 8.19
N LEU A 78 13.41 -4.17 8.07
CA LEU A 78 12.07 -4.61 8.41
C LEU A 78 12.11 -5.51 9.63
N ALA A 79 11.12 -5.36 10.51
CA ALA A 79 10.86 -6.31 11.60
C ALA A 79 9.50 -6.95 11.36
N THR A 80 9.38 -8.23 11.67
CA THR A 80 8.13 -8.98 11.49
C THR A 80 7.98 -10.06 12.56
N THR A 81 6.72 -10.36 12.90
CA THR A 81 6.36 -11.53 13.70
C THR A 81 6.32 -12.82 12.88
N LEU A 82 6.46 -12.75 11.54
CA LEU A 82 6.57 -13.90 10.65
C LEU A 82 8.00 -14.47 10.71
N THR A 83 8.29 -15.25 11.75
CA THR A 83 9.66 -15.71 12.05
C THR A 83 10.13 -16.89 11.22
N ASP A 84 9.24 -17.70 10.68
CA ASP A 84 9.60 -18.85 9.83
C ASP A 84 10.11 -18.37 8.46
N HIS A 85 11.44 -18.43 8.28
CA HIS A 85 12.12 -17.98 7.06
C HIS A 85 11.82 -18.85 5.82
N ARG A 86 11.42 -20.12 6.03
CA ARG A 86 11.09 -21.04 4.92
C ARG A 86 9.69 -20.74 4.38
N ARG A 87 8.74 -20.56 5.29
CA ARG A 87 7.36 -20.21 4.93
C ARG A 87 7.22 -18.79 4.41
N TYR A 88 8.03 -17.87 4.92
CA TYR A 88 8.00 -16.44 4.59
C TYR A 88 9.37 -15.96 4.10
N PRO A 89 9.75 -16.22 2.84
CA PRO A 89 11.05 -15.81 2.30
C PRO A 89 11.28 -14.29 2.42
N ALA A 90 12.48 -13.90 2.84
CA ALA A 90 12.81 -12.49 3.07
C ALA A 90 12.55 -11.61 1.84
N ALA A 91 12.95 -12.07 0.65
CA ALA A 91 12.71 -11.33 -0.59
C ALA A 91 11.23 -11.12 -0.91
N ALA A 92 10.36 -12.09 -0.56
CA ALA A 92 8.91 -11.95 -0.72
C ALA A 92 8.35 -10.88 0.22
N LEU A 93 8.78 -10.88 1.49
CA LEU A 93 8.37 -9.85 2.47
C LEU A 93 8.85 -8.46 2.08
N ILE A 94 10.06 -8.32 1.54
CA ILE A 94 10.55 -7.03 1.03
C ILE A 94 9.72 -6.55 -0.16
N ARG A 95 9.38 -7.43 -1.10
CA ARG A 95 8.50 -7.07 -2.23
C ARG A 95 7.14 -6.64 -1.75
N LEU A 96 6.52 -7.40 -0.86
CA LEU A 96 5.23 -7.06 -0.26
C LEU A 96 5.30 -5.71 0.44
N TYR A 97 6.34 -5.46 1.22
CA TYR A 97 6.52 -4.16 1.87
C TYR A 97 6.72 -3.02 0.86
N HIS A 98 7.39 -3.27 -0.24
CA HIS A 98 7.59 -2.27 -1.28
C HIS A 98 6.26 -1.84 -1.92
N GLU A 99 5.27 -2.71 -1.95
CA GLU A 99 3.91 -2.41 -2.43
C GLU A 99 3.07 -1.61 -1.42
N ARG A 100 3.55 -1.38 -0.20
CA ARG A 100 2.85 -0.61 0.85
C ARG A 100 2.38 0.77 0.36
N TRP A 101 3.05 1.37 -0.61
CA TRP A 101 2.64 2.66 -1.17
C TRP A 101 1.24 2.64 -1.81
N GLU A 102 0.64 1.46 -2.02
CA GLU A 102 -0.74 1.32 -2.52
C GLU A 102 -1.76 2.01 -1.59
N HIS A 103 -1.50 2.12 -0.28
CA HIS A 103 -2.40 2.88 0.59
C HIS A 103 -2.40 4.38 0.28
N GLU A 104 -1.34 4.94 -0.32
CA GLU A 104 -1.34 6.31 -0.79
C GLU A 104 -2.33 6.49 -1.94
N THR A 105 -2.52 5.48 -2.78
CA THR A 105 -3.55 5.48 -3.83
C THR A 105 -4.96 5.40 -3.24
N ALA A 106 -5.14 4.71 -2.10
CA ALA A 106 -6.39 4.73 -1.36
C ALA A 106 -6.73 6.13 -0.85
N TYR A 107 -5.77 6.84 -0.26
CA TYR A 107 -5.97 8.24 0.13
C TYR A 107 -6.28 9.16 -1.06
N LEU A 108 -5.63 8.95 -2.20
CA LEU A 108 -5.97 9.68 -3.42
C LEU A 108 -7.39 9.39 -3.88
N ALA A 109 -7.82 8.12 -3.86
CA ALA A 109 -9.18 7.75 -4.23
C ALA A 109 -10.21 8.37 -3.28
N LEU A 110 -10.00 8.32 -1.97
CA LEU A 110 -10.87 8.93 -0.97
C LEU A 110 -10.93 10.46 -1.15
N ARG A 111 -9.78 11.13 -1.13
CA ARG A 111 -9.72 12.59 -1.09
C ARG A 111 -10.04 13.26 -2.42
N HIS A 112 -9.50 12.73 -3.51
CA HIS A 112 -9.60 13.37 -4.83
C HIS A 112 -10.70 12.78 -5.70
N THR A 113 -10.96 11.49 -5.62
CA THR A 113 -11.95 10.85 -6.49
C THR A 113 -13.35 10.85 -5.84
N LEU A 114 -13.48 10.43 -4.58
CA LEU A 114 -14.77 10.40 -3.89
C LEU A 114 -15.18 11.78 -3.38
N LEU A 115 -14.33 12.44 -2.60
CA LEU A 115 -14.60 13.78 -2.07
C LEU A 115 -14.44 14.88 -3.11
N ASN A 116 -13.80 14.61 -4.24
CA ASN A 116 -13.51 15.61 -5.29
C ASN A 116 -12.81 16.86 -4.74
N GLY A 117 -11.86 16.67 -3.82
CA GLY A 117 -11.13 17.75 -3.14
C GLY A 117 -11.93 18.52 -2.08
N ARG A 118 -13.19 18.15 -1.84
CA ARG A 118 -14.01 18.73 -0.78
C ARG A 118 -13.52 18.27 0.59
N VAL A 119 -13.88 19.01 1.64
CA VAL A 119 -13.66 18.62 3.03
C VAL A 119 -14.92 17.95 3.58
N LEU A 120 -14.77 17.19 4.67
CA LEU A 120 -15.90 16.68 5.44
C LEU A 120 -16.70 17.84 5.99
N ARG A 121 -18.02 17.71 6.08
CA ARG A 121 -18.94 18.83 6.30
C ARG A 121 -19.50 18.90 7.71
N SER A 122 -19.51 17.76 8.42
CA SER A 122 -20.08 17.69 9.77
C SER A 122 -19.30 18.59 10.72
N GLY A 123 -20.03 19.32 11.53
CA GLY A 123 -19.50 20.21 12.56
C GLY A 123 -19.32 19.54 13.92
N ASP A 124 -19.71 18.29 14.07
CA ASP A 124 -19.63 17.51 15.29
C ASP A 124 -18.88 16.17 15.08
N PRO A 125 -18.28 15.62 16.15
CA PRO A 125 -17.48 14.38 16.03
C PRO A 125 -18.26 13.17 15.52
N ALA A 126 -19.51 13.00 15.93
CA ALA A 126 -20.33 11.85 15.54
C ALA A 126 -20.69 11.89 14.06
N GLY A 127 -21.10 13.05 13.56
CA GLY A 127 -21.35 13.24 12.13
C GLY A 127 -20.08 13.09 11.30
N LEU A 128 -18.93 13.56 11.78
CA LEU A 128 -17.65 13.38 11.12
C LEU A 128 -17.30 11.90 11.02
N GLU A 129 -17.51 11.13 12.08
CA GLU A 129 -17.28 9.68 12.07
C GLU A 129 -18.18 8.97 11.07
N GLN A 130 -19.47 9.34 10.99
CA GLN A 130 -20.41 8.79 9.99
C GLN A 130 -19.96 9.08 8.56
N GLU A 131 -19.50 10.30 8.26
CA GLU A 131 -18.98 10.65 6.93
C GLU A 131 -17.75 9.81 6.58
N ILE A 132 -16.83 9.61 7.53
CA ILE A 132 -15.62 8.78 7.34
C ILE A 132 -16.02 7.33 7.04
N TRP A 133 -16.91 6.75 7.86
CA TRP A 133 -17.36 5.38 7.65
C TRP A 133 -18.09 5.19 6.32
N ALA A 134 -18.94 6.15 5.92
CA ALA A 134 -19.61 6.11 4.64
C ALA A 134 -18.63 6.14 3.46
N LEU A 135 -17.58 6.99 3.54
CA LEU A 135 -16.53 7.04 2.53
C LEU A 135 -15.73 5.73 2.45
N LEU A 136 -15.38 5.16 3.60
CA LEU A 136 -14.65 3.91 3.66
C LEU A 136 -15.49 2.74 3.14
N ALA A 137 -16.78 2.69 3.48
CA ALA A 137 -17.70 1.67 2.99
C ALA A 137 -17.85 1.74 1.46
N LEU A 138 -18.05 2.94 0.92
CA LEU A 138 -18.14 3.13 -0.53
C LEU A 138 -16.82 2.76 -1.22
N TYR A 139 -15.68 3.18 -0.66
CA TYR A 139 -14.36 2.80 -1.18
C TYR A 139 -14.21 1.29 -1.24
N GLN A 140 -14.55 0.58 -0.17
CA GLN A 140 -14.44 -0.88 -0.11
C GLN A 140 -15.41 -1.58 -1.07
N ALA A 141 -16.63 -1.08 -1.22
CA ALA A 141 -17.59 -1.62 -2.19
C ALA A 141 -17.02 -1.55 -3.62
N ILE A 142 -16.52 -0.38 -4.03
CA ILE A 142 -15.90 -0.23 -5.36
C ILE A 142 -14.67 -1.10 -5.52
N ARG A 143 -13.80 -1.18 -4.50
CA ARG A 143 -12.60 -2.05 -4.54
C ARG A 143 -12.96 -3.53 -4.66
N ARG A 144 -14.03 -3.96 -3.99
CA ARG A 144 -14.53 -5.33 -4.11
C ARG A 144 -14.96 -5.63 -5.55
N GLU A 145 -15.73 -4.77 -6.18
CA GLU A 145 -16.17 -4.96 -7.57
C GLU A 145 -14.96 -4.98 -8.55
N MET A 146 -13.95 -4.14 -8.30
CA MET A 146 -12.70 -4.16 -9.07
C MET A 146 -11.98 -5.51 -8.96
N THR A 147 -11.90 -6.07 -7.76
CA THR A 147 -11.26 -7.37 -7.51
C THR A 147 -12.05 -8.50 -8.17
N LEU A 148 -13.36 -8.55 -7.93
CA LEU A 148 -14.24 -9.55 -8.54
C LEU A 148 -14.16 -9.53 -10.06
N ALA A 149 -14.18 -8.35 -10.67
CA ALA A 149 -14.03 -8.21 -12.11
C ALA A 149 -12.68 -8.78 -12.60
N ALA A 150 -11.57 -8.43 -11.93
CA ALA A 150 -10.25 -8.91 -12.30
C ALA A 150 -10.13 -10.44 -12.17
N GLU A 151 -10.72 -11.03 -11.13
CA GLU A 151 -10.72 -12.49 -10.88
C GLU A 151 -11.46 -13.28 -11.95
N THR A 152 -12.39 -12.67 -12.71
CA THR A 152 -13.06 -13.35 -13.82
C THR A 152 -12.14 -13.65 -14.99
N VAL A 153 -10.99 -12.97 -15.08
CA VAL A 153 -10.00 -13.17 -16.16
C VAL A 153 -8.70 -13.65 -15.54
N PRO A 154 -8.35 -14.95 -15.68
CA PRO A 154 -7.14 -15.52 -15.08
C PRO A 154 -5.87 -14.73 -15.44
N GLY A 155 -5.01 -14.49 -14.45
CA GLY A 155 -3.76 -13.75 -14.63
C GLY A 155 -3.91 -12.22 -14.67
N THR A 156 -5.13 -11.70 -14.52
CA THR A 156 -5.34 -10.25 -14.41
C THR A 156 -4.95 -9.76 -13.03
N ASP A 157 -4.05 -8.76 -12.98
CA ASP A 157 -3.68 -8.10 -11.74
C ASP A 157 -4.79 -7.11 -11.32
N PRO A 158 -5.45 -7.30 -10.16
CA PRO A 158 -6.50 -6.40 -9.68
C PRO A 158 -6.07 -4.94 -9.54
N ASP A 159 -4.78 -4.67 -9.33
CA ASP A 159 -4.26 -3.31 -9.20
C ASP A 159 -4.23 -2.55 -10.54
N ARG A 160 -4.48 -3.25 -11.65
CA ARG A 160 -4.67 -2.63 -12.96
C ARG A 160 -6.08 -2.08 -13.16
N ALA A 161 -7.04 -2.44 -12.30
CA ALA A 161 -8.38 -1.88 -12.35
C ALA A 161 -8.36 -0.38 -11.99
N SER A 162 -9.06 0.43 -12.76
CA SER A 162 -9.17 1.87 -12.53
C SER A 162 -10.27 2.18 -11.53
N PHE A 163 -9.93 2.72 -10.36
CA PHE A 163 -10.91 3.14 -9.37
C PHE A 163 -11.85 4.22 -9.92
N THR A 164 -11.33 5.16 -10.71
CA THR A 164 -12.13 6.22 -11.32
C THR A 164 -13.14 5.64 -12.30
N THR A 165 -12.73 4.72 -13.16
CA THR A 165 -13.63 4.04 -14.09
C THR A 165 -14.72 3.27 -13.34
N ALA A 166 -14.34 2.48 -12.34
CA ALA A 166 -15.28 1.71 -11.53
C ALA A 166 -16.32 2.61 -10.86
N LEU A 167 -15.89 3.72 -10.24
CA LEU A 167 -16.79 4.67 -9.59
C LEU A 167 -17.73 5.37 -10.59
N GLN A 168 -17.22 5.83 -11.74
CA GLN A 168 -18.03 6.49 -12.76
C GLN A 168 -19.08 5.54 -13.31
N THR A 169 -18.67 4.32 -13.69
CA THR A 169 -19.63 3.31 -14.17
C THR A 169 -20.67 2.96 -13.12
N ALA A 170 -20.26 2.82 -11.84
CA ALA A 170 -21.21 2.57 -10.76
C ALA A 170 -22.23 3.72 -10.61
N ARG A 171 -21.78 4.96 -10.69
CA ARG A 171 -22.68 6.14 -10.68
C ARG A 171 -23.65 6.13 -11.84
N ASP A 172 -23.18 5.86 -13.05
CA ASP A 172 -24.01 5.80 -14.25
C ASP A 172 -25.08 4.71 -14.13
N GLN A 173 -24.70 3.53 -13.62
CA GLN A 173 -25.63 2.43 -13.39
C GLN A 173 -26.69 2.77 -12.34
N VAL A 174 -26.34 3.43 -11.25
CA VAL A 174 -27.29 3.88 -10.22
C VAL A 174 -28.25 4.91 -10.78
N ILE A 175 -27.77 5.86 -11.60
CA ILE A 175 -28.64 6.86 -12.25
C ILE A 175 -29.60 6.19 -13.22
N GLN A 176 -29.12 5.25 -14.04
CA GLN A 176 -29.97 4.50 -14.97
C GLN A 176 -31.01 3.67 -14.21
N ALA A 177 -30.62 2.97 -13.13
CA ALA A 177 -31.53 2.19 -12.30
C ALA A 177 -32.61 3.05 -11.61
N ALA A 178 -32.26 4.26 -11.16
CA ALA A 178 -33.20 5.17 -10.49
C ALA A 178 -34.35 5.65 -11.40
N GLY A 179 -34.16 5.64 -12.73
CA GLY A 179 -35.18 5.98 -13.71
C GLY A 179 -36.02 4.80 -14.23
N ILE A 180 -35.69 3.58 -13.79
CA ILE A 180 -36.31 2.35 -14.30
C ILE A 180 -37.25 1.77 -13.24
N ILE A 181 -38.53 1.83 -13.48
CA ILE A 181 -39.52 0.97 -12.82
C ILE A 181 -39.47 -0.36 -13.59
N ALA A 182 -38.45 -1.17 -13.32
CA ALA A 182 -38.24 -2.38 -14.09
C ALA A 182 -38.73 -3.62 -13.35
N ALA A 183 -39.45 -4.45 -14.09
CA ALA A 183 -39.76 -5.83 -13.72
C ALA A 183 -38.54 -6.78 -13.95
N GLU A 184 -37.47 -6.29 -14.52
CA GLU A 184 -36.27 -7.07 -14.89
C GLU A 184 -35.11 -6.83 -13.94
N THR A 185 -34.36 -7.88 -13.67
CA THR A 185 -33.14 -7.82 -12.86
C THR A 185 -32.05 -7.08 -13.65
N ILE A 186 -31.57 -5.97 -13.10
CA ILE A 186 -30.46 -5.20 -13.69
C ILE A 186 -29.15 -5.78 -13.19
N ASP A 187 -28.30 -6.26 -14.12
CA ASP A 187 -26.96 -6.73 -13.82
C ASP A 187 -26.00 -5.53 -13.66
N LEU A 188 -26.13 -4.82 -12.53
CA LEU A 188 -25.28 -3.67 -12.22
C LEU A 188 -23.81 -4.09 -12.07
N ALA A 189 -23.54 -5.15 -11.31
CA ALA A 189 -22.19 -5.60 -11.03
C ALA A 189 -21.46 -6.11 -12.30
N GLY A 190 -22.13 -6.90 -13.13
CA GLY A 190 -21.58 -7.38 -14.38
C GLY A 190 -21.29 -6.25 -15.38
N THR A 191 -22.14 -5.22 -15.43
CA THR A 191 -21.88 -4.04 -16.26
C THR A 191 -20.67 -3.27 -15.77
N ILE A 192 -20.54 -3.02 -14.46
CA ILE A 192 -19.37 -2.39 -13.86
C ILE A 192 -18.11 -3.20 -14.17
N GLY A 193 -18.16 -4.52 -13.99
CA GLY A 193 -17.06 -5.42 -14.26
C GLY A 193 -16.57 -5.38 -15.70
N ARG A 194 -17.47 -5.39 -16.68
CA ARG A 194 -17.13 -5.26 -18.11
C ARG A 194 -16.40 -3.95 -18.42
N HIS A 195 -16.86 -2.84 -17.88
CA HIS A 195 -16.20 -1.53 -18.06
C HIS A 195 -14.81 -1.49 -17.41
N ILE A 196 -14.64 -2.09 -16.22
CA ILE A 196 -13.35 -2.20 -15.55
C ILE A 196 -12.36 -2.98 -16.42
N LEU A 197 -12.76 -4.15 -16.92
CA LEU A 197 -11.90 -5.01 -17.74
C LEU A 197 -11.55 -4.36 -19.08
N ALA A 198 -12.47 -3.62 -19.69
CA ALA A 198 -12.21 -2.89 -20.92
C ALA A 198 -11.23 -1.70 -20.74
N SER A 199 -11.03 -1.23 -19.50
CA SER A 199 -10.25 -0.03 -19.19
C SER A 199 -9.08 -0.31 -18.24
N LEU A 200 -8.49 -1.50 -18.30
CA LEU A 200 -7.37 -1.87 -17.42
C LEU A 200 -6.19 -0.92 -17.61
N LEU A 201 -5.69 -0.42 -16.49
CA LEU A 201 -4.48 0.39 -16.47
C LEU A 201 -3.26 -0.44 -16.89
N PRO A 202 -2.25 0.19 -17.46
CA PRO A 202 -0.98 -0.48 -17.70
C PRO A 202 -0.36 -0.95 -16.38
N ASP A 203 0.53 -1.92 -16.46
CA ASP A 203 1.25 -2.49 -15.32
C ASP A 203 1.88 -1.42 -14.44
N ARG A 204 1.44 -1.31 -13.18
CA ARG A 204 1.80 -0.19 -12.28
C ARG A 204 2.91 -0.54 -11.30
N ARG A 205 3.07 -1.81 -10.95
CA ARG A 205 3.96 -2.25 -9.86
C ARG A 205 5.44 -1.99 -10.12
N LEU A 206 5.84 -1.86 -11.37
CA LEU A 206 7.23 -1.60 -11.78
C LEU A 206 7.42 -0.16 -12.27
N ARG A 207 6.59 0.79 -11.82
CA ARG A 207 6.69 2.19 -12.21
C ARG A 207 7.14 3.05 -11.04
N VAL A 208 8.03 3.98 -11.31
CA VAL A 208 8.52 4.95 -10.34
C VAL A 208 8.31 6.34 -10.91
N SER A 209 7.70 7.20 -10.10
CA SER A 209 7.62 8.64 -10.37
C SER A 209 8.55 9.37 -9.43
N PRO A 210 9.43 10.24 -9.93
CA PRO A 210 10.27 11.09 -9.08
C PRO A 210 9.40 11.94 -8.15
N ARG A 211 9.76 12.02 -6.88
CA ARG A 211 9.07 12.84 -5.89
C ARG A 211 9.92 14.02 -5.49
N ALA A 212 9.33 15.21 -5.45
CA ALA A 212 9.93 16.33 -4.75
C ALA A 212 9.69 16.15 -3.25
N VAL A 213 10.76 15.94 -2.49
CA VAL A 213 10.69 15.88 -1.04
C VAL A 213 10.64 17.29 -0.50
N LYS A 214 9.58 17.65 0.25
CA LYS A 214 9.54 18.88 1.02
C LYS A 214 10.61 18.79 2.11
N ARG A 215 11.59 19.70 2.09
CA ARG A 215 12.53 19.80 3.21
C ARG A 215 11.81 20.35 4.43
N PRO A 216 11.94 19.75 5.62
CA PRO A 216 11.19 20.15 6.82
C PRO A 216 11.62 21.51 7.40
N LEU A 217 12.63 22.16 6.85
CA LEU A 217 13.31 23.35 7.42
C LEU A 217 12.67 24.70 7.05
N SER A 218 11.57 24.74 6.29
CA SER A 218 10.95 26.01 5.93
C SER A 218 9.44 25.92 5.88
N ARG A 219 8.74 26.89 6.49
CA ARG A 219 7.30 27.13 6.33
C ARG A 219 6.94 27.38 4.85
N TYR A 220 7.86 27.90 4.10
CA TYR A 220 7.74 28.16 2.67
C TYR A 220 8.40 27.00 1.93
N ALA A 221 7.62 25.96 1.58
CA ALA A 221 8.11 24.88 0.77
C ALA A 221 8.55 25.41 -0.59
N TYR A 222 9.85 25.50 -0.83
CA TYR A 222 10.40 25.81 -2.13
C TYR A 222 10.01 24.69 -3.09
N LYS A 223 9.09 24.98 -4.00
CA LYS A 223 8.77 24.06 -5.09
C LYS A 223 9.94 24.13 -6.06
N SER A 224 10.77 23.09 -6.09
CA SER A 224 11.75 22.92 -7.15
C SER A 224 11.02 22.98 -8.50
N LEU A 225 11.43 23.92 -9.34
CA LEU A 225 10.77 24.28 -10.60
C LEU A 225 10.84 23.17 -11.66
N ARG A 226 11.62 22.09 -11.45
CA ARG A 226 11.84 21.01 -12.42
C ARG A 226 11.74 19.64 -11.78
N VAL A 227 10.52 19.25 -11.37
CA VAL A 227 10.26 17.85 -11.04
C VAL A 227 9.77 17.18 -12.31
N ASP A 228 10.50 16.19 -12.79
CA ASP A 228 10.00 15.32 -13.83
C ASP A 228 8.80 14.53 -13.30
N ARG A 229 7.64 14.77 -13.88
CA ARG A 229 6.37 14.11 -13.49
C ARG A 229 6.08 12.86 -14.31
N ARG A 230 6.98 12.46 -15.19
CA ARG A 230 6.82 11.25 -15.99
C ARG A 230 6.94 10.02 -15.10
N THR A 231 6.18 9.00 -15.44
CA THR A 231 6.26 7.69 -14.79
C THR A 231 7.09 6.76 -15.67
N TYR A 232 8.09 6.12 -15.08
CA TYR A 232 9.01 5.24 -15.79
C TYR A 232 8.79 3.79 -15.39
N LYS A 233 8.90 2.86 -16.36
CA LYS A 233 9.06 1.44 -16.04
C LYS A 233 10.34 1.27 -15.22
N ALA A 234 10.30 0.39 -14.24
CA ALA A 234 11.42 0.12 -13.35
C ALA A 234 11.58 -1.39 -13.11
N THR A 235 12.79 -1.79 -12.78
CA THR A 235 13.09 -3.12 -12.23
C THR A 235 13.56 -2.98 -10.80
N ILE A 236 13.28 -3.98 -9.97
CA ILE A 236 13.65 -4.00 -8.56
C ILE A 236 14.58 -5.18 -8.33
N ARG A 237 15.76 -4.88 -7.79
CA ARG A 237 16.69 -5.85 -7.25
C ARG A 237 16.71 -5.76 -5.73
N ILE A 238 16.67 -6.91 -5.07
CA ILE A 238 16.68 -7.02 -3.61
C ILE A 238 17.89 -7.85 -3.22
N ASP A 239 18.78 -7.25 -2.46
CA ASP A 239 19.95 -7.91 -1.89
C ASP A 239 19.78 -7.96 -0.36
N ILE A 240 19.66 -9.17 0.21
CA ILE A 240 19.59 -9.37 1.67
C ILE A 240 20.98 -9.16 2.25
N LEU A 241 21.08 -8.33 3.28
CA LEU A 241 22.34 -8.03 3.94
C LEU A 241 22.55 -9.03 5.09
N THR A 242 23.63 -9.78 5.01
CA THR A 242 23.93 -10.92 5.90
C THR A 242 24.78 -10.56 7.14
N ASN A 243 25.06 -9.28 7.36
CA ASN A 243 25.82 -8.83 8.54
C ASN A 243 24.86 -8.23 9.58
N PRO A 244 24.31 -9.05 10.51
CA PRO A 244 23.58 -8.51 11.64
C PRO A 244 24.54 -7.68 12.52
N PRO A 245 24.05 -6.65 13.21
CA PRO A 245 24.86 -5.96 14.22
C PRO A 245 25.28 -6.98 15.28
N ASN A 246 26.57 -6.93 15.65
CA ASN A 246 27.09 -7.75 16.76
C ASN A 246 26.24 -7.51 18.03
N PRO A 247 26.07 -8.55 18.85
CA PRO A 247 25.36 -8.47 20.11
C PRO A 247 25.95 -7.43 21.07
#